data_f2ca3be0fe0bf72f1f7a7b550256b24b
#
_entry.id   f2ca3be0fe0bf72f1f7a7b550256b24b
#
_cell.length_a   1.000
_cell.length_b   1.000
_cell.length_c   1.000
_cell.angle_alpha   90.00
_cell.angle_beta   90.00
_cell.angle_gamma   90.00
#
_symmetry.space_group_name_H-M   'P 1'
#
loop_
_entity.id
_entity.type
_entity.pdbx_description
1 polymer ?
#
loop_
_entity_poly.entity_id
_entity_poly.type
_entity_poly.pdbx_seq_one_letter_code
_entity_poly.pdbx_strand_id
1 'polypeptide(L)'
;MRAIAVFPGKAGSIHLAELEKPSVNDIPGGRGVLVKVLRVGVDGTDKEINAAEYGQAPEGYDFLVTGHECMGRVVEVGPNVTELARGDYVVPTVRRPGSSLYDLIGQYDMTTDDVYFERGINLRHGYLTEYFVDDPEYIVKLPKGLADVGVLLEPTSVIEKGIIQAYEIQRRLKVWRPRKAAVLGAGTIGLLAALSLRMRGLEVCSFGRTPHPYRNSELLSEIGVRYISTKDTSMADAARQYGPFDIMFEATGFSPLVFEAMQYLGKNGVLILSSVTGGGREIEVPADTINLGFVLGNKVMVGTVNANREYFEAGIYDMGRAQQEYPGWLNKLLTHPVNGLENYKEMIRLLTEEKNAIKVYVNVAQE
;
A
#
# COMPACT_ATOMS: atom_id res chain seq x y z
N MET A 1 16.03 -0.85 22.90
CA MET A 1 14.60 -0.88 22.53
C MET A 1 14.26 -2.18 21.83
N ARG A 2 13.00 -2.62 21.96
CA ARG A 2 12.52 -3.86 21.33
C ARG A 2 12.11 -3.63 19.89
N ALA A 3 12.27 -4.68 19.08
CA ALA A 3 11.82 -4.72 17.68
C ALA A 3 11.37 -6.13 17.29
N ILE A 4 10.57 -6.25 16.24
CA ILE A 4 10.26 -7.53 15.58
C ILE A 4 11.14 -7.63 14.34
N ALA A 5 11.91 -8.71 14.24
CA ALA A 5 12.87 -8.92 13.17
C ALA A 5 12.79 -10.34 12.58
N VAL A 6 13.36 -10.50 11.41
CA VAL A 6 13.57 -11.78 10.74
C VAL A 6 15.05 -11.94 10.35
N PHE A 7 15.50 -13.15 10.16
CA PHE A 7 16.75 -13.44 9.45
C PHE A 7 16.42 -13.68 7.97
N PRO A 8 16.76 -12.74 7.06
CA PRO A 8 16.44 -12.90 5.64
C PRO A 8 17.00 -14.21 5.06
N GLY A 9 16.21 -14.86 4.20
CA GLY A 9 16.56 -16.16 3.65
C GLY A 9 16.31 -17.37 4.59
N LYS A 10 15.81 -17.14 5.83
CA LYS A 10 15.45 -18.19 6.78
C LYS A 10 13.96 -18.13 7.11
N ALA A 11 13.18 -19.05 6.54
CA ALA A 11 11.74 -19.11 6.73
C ALA A 11 11.36 -19.33 8.21
N GLY A 12 10.31 -18.62 8.66
CA GLY A 12 9.80 -18.74 10.03
C GLY A 12 10.74 -18.19 11.11
N SER A 13 11.64 -17.30 10.72
CA SER A 13 12.68 -16.78 11.63
C SER A 13 12.26 -15.52 12.42
N ILE A 14 10.99 -15.12 12.34
CA ILE A 14 10.49 -13.96 13.07
C ILE A 14 10.72 -14.07 14.57
N HIS A 15 11.28 -13.04 15.17
CA HIS A 15 11.67 -13.01 16.58
C HIS A 15 11.68 -11.59 17.14
N LEU A 16 11.73 -11.49 18.48
CA LEU A 16 12.02 -10.23 19.16
C LEU A 16 13.54 -9.98 19.16
N ALA A 17 13.92 -8.80 18.67
CA ALA A 17 15.29 -8.30 18.71
C ALA A 17 15.41 -7.11 19.66
N GLU A 18 16.60 -6.85 20.11
CA GLU A 18 16.96 -5.65 20.86
C GLU A 18 17.91 -4.78 20.05
N LEU A 19 17.64 -3.48 20.01
CA LEU A 19 18.40 -2.46 19.31
C LEU A 19 18.71 -1.29 20.25
N GLU A 20 19.76 -0.56 19.96
CA GLU A 20 19.95 0.76 20.58
C GLU A 20 18.81 1.70 20.17
N LYS A 21 18.40 2.56 21.11
CA LYS A 21 17.44 3.61 20.79
C LYS A 21 18.13 4.66 19.94
N PRO A 22 17.60 5.00 18.75
CA PRO A 22 18.20 6.02 17.91
C PRO A 22 18.11 7.41 18.51
N SER A 23 18.97 8.29 18.06
CA SER A 23 19.06 9.70 18.45
C SER A 23 18.84 10.62 17.24
N VAL A 24 18.37 11.84 17.46
CA VAL A 24 18.29 12.86 16.42
C VAL A 24 19.65 13.17 15.78
N ASN A 25 20.75 12.87 16.48
CA ASN A 25 22.11 13.07 15.99
C ASN A 25 22.56 12.01 14.96
N ASP A 26 21.83 10.92 14.82
CA ASP A 26 22.14 9.86 13.83
C ASP A 26 21.82 10.32 12.40
N ILE A 27 21.05 11.40 12.26
CA ILE A 27 20.77 12.04 10.97
C ILE A 27 21.65 13.30 10.85
N PRO A 28 22.46 13.40 9.77
CA PRO A 28 23.38 14.50 9.59
C PRO A 28 22.68 15.87 9.45
N GLY A 29 23.44 16.93 9.63
CA GLY A 29 22.95 18.30 9.42
C GLY A 29 21.96 18.80 10.47
N GLY A 30 21.80 18.11 11.62
CA GLY A 30 20.82 18.48 12.65
C GLY A 30 19.38 18.34 12.19
N ARG A 31 19.12 17.46 11.23
CA ARG A 31 17.79 17.24 10.63
C ARG A 31 17.07 16.02 11.18
N GLY A 32 17.60 15.34 12.19
CA GLY A 32 16.96 14.15 12.76
C GLY A 32 15.62 14.44 13.38
N VAL A 33 14.64 13.58 13.10
CA VAL A 33 13.32 13.55 13.73
C VAL A 33 13.19 12.20 14.42
N LEU A 34 13.17 12.19 15.74
CA LEU A 34 12.94 10.99 16.54
C LEU A 34 11.45 10.79 16.75
N VAL A 35 10.96 9.65 16.34
CA VAL A 35 9.54 9.29 16.37
C VAL A 35 9.34 8.10 17.30
N LYS A 36 8.39 8.21 18.25
CA LYS A 36 7.83 7.09 18.99
C LYS A 36 6.80 6.40 18.10
N VAL A 37 6.99 5.12 17.83
CA VAL A 37 6.04 4.32 17.06
C VAL A 37 4.81 4.05 17.90
N LEU A 38 3.64 4.33 17.37
CA LEU A 38 2.36 4.05 18.03
C LEU A 38 1.71 2.81 17.46
N ARG A 39 1.61 2.74 16.13
CA ARG A 39 1.00 1.61 15.42
C ARG A 39 1.78 1.27 14.15
N VAL A 40 1.80 -0.01 13.81
CA VAL A 40 2.34 -0.49 12.54
C VAL A 40 1.34 -1.46 11.94
N GLY A 41 0.86 -1.17 10.73
CA GLY A 41 0.13 -2.11 9.92
C GLY A 41 1.06 -3.19 9.39
N VAL A 42 0.52 -4.38 9.17
CA VAL A 42 1.24 -5.52 8.59
C VAL A 42 0.40 -6.18 7.51
N ASP A 43 1.08 -6.74 6.51
CA ASP A 43 0.43 -7.25 5.32
C ASP A 43 1.13 -8.49 4.70
N GLY A 44 0.83 -8.77 3.43
CA GLY A 44 1.43 -9.85 2.66
C GLY A 44 2.94 -9.79 2.59
N THR A 45 3.51 -8.59 2.50
CA THR A 45 4.96 -8.34 2.45
C THR A 45 5.68 -8.88 3.68
N ASP A 46 5.16 -8.59 4.89
CA ASP A 46 5.75 -9.11 6.14
C ASP A 46 5.66 -10.64 6.22
N LYS A 47 4.56 -11.22 5.73
CA LYS A 47 4.38 -12.67 5.62
C LYS A 47 5.40 -13.30 4.68
N GLU A 48 5.57 -12.73 3.48
CA GLU A 48 6.46 -13.24 2.42
C GLU A 48 7.93 -13.11 2.83
N ILE A 49 8.32 -12.01 3.50
CA ILE A 49 9.66 -11.85 4.08
C ILE A 49 9.92 -12.92 5.15
N ASN A 50 8.94 -13.19 6.04
CA ASN A 50 9.06 -14.26 7.03
C ASN A 50 9.05 -15.66 6.39
N ALA A 51 8.50 -15.83 5.20
CA ALA A 51 8.57 -17.05 4.39
C ALA A 51 9.91 -17.19 3.63
N ALA A 52 10.79 -16.19 3.72
CA ALA A 52 12.09 -16.11 3.04
C ALA A 52 11.96 -16.04 1.49
N GLU A 53 10.86 -15.44 0.99
CA GLU A 53 10.66 -15.25 -0.45
C GLU A 53 11.49 -14.10 -0.98
N TYR A 54 11.69 -13.03 -0.16
CA TYR A 54 12.57 -11.89 -0.45
C TYR A 54 12.93 -11.13 0.85
N GLY A 55 13.59 -9.97 0.70
CA GLY A 55 14.05 -9.14 1.80
C GLY A 55 15.53 -9.34 2.10
N GLN A 56 16.22 -8.27 2.49
CA GLN A 56 17.64 -8.28 2.83
C GLN A 56 17.90 -7.43 4.07
N ALA A 57 18.87 -7.90 4.89
CA ALA A 57 19.31 -7.15 6.06
C ALA A 57 20.12 -5.90 5.64
N PRO A 58 20.07 -4.81 6.43
CA PRO A 58 20.96 -3.67 6.24
C PRO A 58 22.43 -4.07 6.43
N GLU A 59 23.32 -3.27 5.86
CA GLU A 59 24.77 -3.45 6.06
C GLU A 59 25.13 -3.48 7.55
N GLY A 60 25.96 -4.43 7.94
CA GLY A 60 26.40 -4.65 9.34
C GLY A 60 25.42 -5.42 10.22
N TYR A 61 24.29 -5.86 9.69
CA TYR A 61 23.31 -6.68 10.40
C TYR A 61 23.06 -8.01 9.69
N ASP A 62 22.74 -9.05 10.45
CA ASP A 62 22.28 -10.35 9.95
C ASP A 62 20.75 -10.50 10.01
N PHE A 63 20.05 -9.49 10.54
CA PHE A 63 18.60 -9.45 10.66
C PHE A 63 18.00 -8.19 10.05
N LEU A 64 16.73 -8.26 9.69
CA LEU A 64 15.90 -7.16 9.21
C LEU A 64 14.76 -6.93 10.19
N VAL A 65 14.63 -5.71 10.73
CA VAL A 65 13.39 -5.29 11.39
C VAL A 65 12.35 -5.07 10.30
N THR A 66 11.19 -5.74 10.39
CA THR A 66 10.10 -5.65 9.40
C THR A 66 9.11 -4.52 9.69
N GLY A 67 8.02 -4.45 8.93
CA GLY A 67 6.96 -3.45 9.07
C GLY A 67 7.26 -2.14 8.35
N HIS A 68 6.38 -1.75 7.47
CA HIS A 68 6.54 -0.55 6.63
C HIS A 68 5.34 0.42 6.69
N GLU A 69 4.21 0.02 7.23
CA GLU A 69 2.99 0.83 7.37
C GLU A 69 2.91 1.47 8.76
N CYS A 70 3.76 2.45 9.03
CA CYS A 70 3.94 3.01 10.38
C CYS A 70 3.14 4.30 10.59
N MET A 71 2.58 4.43 11.80
CA MET A 71 2.10 5.69 12.35
C MET A 71 2.75 5.93 13.72
N GLY A 72 3.30 7.13 13.91
CA GLY A 72 4.01 7.47 15.13
C GLY A 72 3.78 8.92 15.56
N ARG A 73 4.45 9.29 16.64
CA ARG A 73 4.42 10.64 17.20
C ARG A 73 5.84 11.17 17.39
N VAL A 74 6.10 12.39 16.92
CA VAL A 74 7.38 13.06 17.09
C VAL A 74 7.64 13.32 18.56
N VAL A 75 8.79 12.87 19.07
CA VAL A 75 9.20 13.08 20.47
C VAL A 75 10.36 14.06 20.60
N GLU A 76 11.20 14.16 19.57
CA GLU A 76 12.34 15.06 19.52
C GLU A 76 12.65 15.45 18.08
N VAL A 77 13.15 16.67 17.87
CA VAL A 77 13.61 17.15 16.55
C VAL A 77 14.97 17.80 16.69
N GLY A 78 15.80 17.64 15.67
CA GLY A 78 17.08 18.31 15.58
C GLY A 78 16.94 19.82 15.36
N PRO A 79 18.02 20.59 15.59
CA PRO A 79 17.96 22.05 15.59
C PRO A 79 17.63 22.68 14.22
N ASN A 80 17.80 21.94 13.14
CA ASN A 80 17.54 22.41 11.77
C ASN A 80 16.26 21.82 11.16
N VAL A 81 15.39 21.23 11.99
CA VAL A 81 14.06 20.76 11.57
C VAL A 81 13.05 21.88 11.82
N THR A 82 12.36 22.31 10.77
CA THR A 82 11.34 23.37 10.80
C THR A 82 9.96 22.86 10.38
N GLU A 83 9.90 21.73 9.70
CA GLU A 83 8.70 21.15 9.09
C GLU A 83 7.81 20.39 10.12
N LEU A 84 8.43 19.88 11.17
CA LEU A 84 7.82 19.04 12.18
C LEU A 84 8.14 19.54 13.60
N ALA A 85 7.23 19.29 14.52
CA ALA A 85 7.41 19.67 15.92
C ALA A 85 7.07 18.46 16.86
N ARG A 86 7.63 18.50 18.07
CA ARG A 86 7.29 17.52 19.10
C ARG A 86 5.78 17.47 19.31
N GLY A 87 5.24 16.27 19.28
CA GLY A 87 3.82 16.00 19.45
C GLY A 87 3.05 15.81 18.14
N ASP A 88 3.64 16.13 16.98
CA ASP A 88 3.01 15.87 15.69
C ASP A 88 2.82 14.37 15.45
N TYR A 89 1.66 13.98 14.92
CA TYR A 89 1.44 12.65 14.37
C TYR A 89 2.04 12.58 12.97
N VAL A 90 2.68 11.47 12.67
CA VAL A 90 3.45 11.32 11.43
C VAL A 90 3.36 9.90 10.88
N VAL A 91 3.52 9.80 9.56
CA VAL A 91 3.69 8.55 8.82
C VAL A 91 4.96 8.67 7.99
N PRO A 92 5.95 7.78 8.12
CA PRO A 92 7.14 7.79 7.29
C PRO A 92 6.86 7.14 5.94
N THR A 93 7.55 7.61 4.90
CA THR A 93 7.59 6.93 3.60
C THR A 93 8.44 5.66 3.69
N VAL A 94 8.36 4.79 2.69
CA VAL A 94 9.04 3.48 2.68
C VAL A 94 10.33 3.51 1.89
N ARG A 95 10.29 4.01 0.64
CA ARG A 95 11.44 4.05 -0.27
C ARG A 95 12.48 5.08 0.21
N ARG A 96 13.74 4.73 0.06
CA ARG A 96 14.89 5.62 0.29
C ARG A 96 15.70 5.74 -0.98
N PRO A 97 16.41 6.89 -1.20
CA PRO A 97 17.15 7.13 -2.43
C PRO A 97 18.28 6.12 -2.62
N GLY A 98 18.46 5.71 -3.87
CA GLY A 98 19.65 5.07 -4.39
C GLY A 98 20.58 6.09 -5.08
N SER A 99 21.05 5.75 -6.27
CA SER A 99 22.01 6.56 -7.04
C SER A 99 21.54 6.90 -8.45
N SER A 100 20.38 6.41 -8.87
CA SER A 100 19.86 6.67 -10.21
C SER A 100 19.50 8.13 -10.42
N LEU A 101 19.34 8.54 -11.68
CA LEU A 101 18.86 9.89 -12.00
C LEU A 101 17.56 10.23 -11.28
N TYR A 102 16.66 9.26 -11.16
CA TYR A 102 15.36 9.46 -10.51
C TYR A 102 15.52 9.69 -9.01
N ASP A 103 16.45 9.00 -8.36
CA ASP A 103 16.79 9.24 -6.96
C ASP A 103 17.36 10.65 -6.75
N LEU A 104 18.24 11.10 -7.64
CA LEU A 104 18.86 12.44 -7.57
C LEU A 104 17.87 13.59 -7.73
N ILE A 105 16.75 13.37 -8.42
CA ILE A 105 15.69 14.37 -8.59
C ILE A 105 14.50 14.19 -7.62
N GLY A 106 14.64 13.30 -6.62
CA GLY A 106 13.63 13.10 -5.59
C GLY A 106 12.47 12.16 -5.98
N GLN A 107 12.61 11.41 -7.08
CA GLN A 107 11.62 10.42 -7.54
C GLN A 107 12.06 9.00 -7.13
N TYR A 108 12.16 8.76 -5.81
CA TYR A 108 12.75 7.55 -5.24
C TYR A 108 11.99 6.26 -5.60
N ASP A 109 10.69 6.37 -5.78
CA ASP A 109 9.79 5.29 -6.18
C ASP A 109 9.84 4.93 -7.68
N MET A 110 10.66 5.67 -8.43
CA MET A 110 10.96 5.45 -9.85
C MET A 110 12.42 5.08 -10.09
N THR A 111 13.17 4.69 -9.04
CA THR A 111 14.58 4.31 -9.19
C THR A 111 14.78 3.25 -10.28
N THR A 112 15.87 3.37 -11.01
CA THR A 112 16.33 2.39 -11.99
C THR A 112 17.53 1.59 -11.51
N ASP A 113 17.90 1.74 -10.23
CA ASP A 113 18.94 0.93 -9.62
C ASP A 113 18.43 -0.49 -9.37
N ASP A 114 19.25 -1.50 -9.65
CA ASP A 114 18.96 -2.89 -9.33
C ASP A 114 18.95 -3.12 -7.81
N VAL A 115 19.75 -2.35 -7.07
CA VAL A 115 19.77 -2.32 -5.61
C VAL A 115 18.97 -1.13 -5.13
N TYR A 116 17.90 -1.39 -4.41
CA TYR A 116 16.99 -0.37 -3.89
C TYR A 116 16.83 -0.50 -2.38
N PHE A 117 16.43 0.58 -1.74
CA PHE A 117 16.33 0.67 -0.29
C PHE A 117 14.89 0.92 0.15
N GLU A 118 14.35 0.00 0.98
CA GLU A 118 12.98 0.09 1.50
C GLU A 118 12.95 -0.23 2.98
N ARG A 119 12.37 0.66 3.76
CA ARG A 119 12.20 0.47 5.20
C ARG A 119 11.31 -0.76 5.49
N GLY A 120 11.86 -1.70 6.26
CA GLY A 120 11.13 -2.91 6.66
C GLY A 120 11.04 -4.00 5.61
N ILE A 121 11.65 -3.78 4.43
CA ILE A 121 11.56 -4.69 3.30
C ILE A 121 12.95 -5.04 2.77
N ASN A 122 13.76 -4.05 2.40
CA ASN A 122 15.02 -4.30 1.73
C ASN A 122 16.11 -3.32 2.17
N LEU A 123 17.20 -3.85 2.73
CA LEU A 123 18.44 -3.14 3.12
C LEU A 123 18.24 -1.96 4.09
N ARG A 124 17.06 -1.80 4.68
CA ARG A 124 16.75 -0.79 5.70
C ARG A 124 15.82 -1.38 6.75
N HIS A 125 16.17 -1.22 8.02
CA HIS A 125 15.28 -1.59 9.12
C HIS A 125 13.95 -0.85 9.03
N GLY A 126 12.87 -1.57 9.34
CA GLY A 126 11.51 -1.07 9.33
C GLY A 126 11.06 -0.46 10.65
N TYR A 127 9.76 -0.48 10.83
CA TYR A 127 9.09 0.28 11.87
C TYR A 127 8.40 -0.60 12.95
N LEU A 128 8.48 -1.92 12.88
CA LEU A 128 8.04 -2.79 13.98
C LEU A 128 9.05 -2.72 15.15
N THR A 129 9.18 -1.53 15.71
CA THR A 129 10.10 -1.15 16.77
C THR A 129 9.50 -0.03 17.63
N GLU A 130 10.06 0.25 18.82
CA GLU A 130 9.53 1.28 19.73
C GLU A 130 9.81 2.71 19.23
N TYR A 131 10.94 2.94 18.56
CA TYR A 131 11.35 4.25 18.03
C TYR A 131 12.08 4.09 16.70
N PHE A 132 11.97 5.12 15.86
CA PHE A 132 12.86 5.29 14.72
C PHE A 132 13.30 6.76 14.61
N VAL A 133 14.37 7.01 13.85
CA VAL A 133 14.83 8.34 13.46
C VAL A 133 14.94 8.42 11.95
N ASP A 134 14.58 9.58 11.40
CA ASP A 134 14.72 9.83 9.96
C ASP A 134 14.82 11.35 9.68
N ASP A 135 15.16 11.72 8.44
CA ASP A 135 15.07 13.09 7.96
C ASP A 135 13.59 13.46 7.74
N PRO A 136 13.15 14.69 8.02
CA PRO A 136 11.77 15.14 7.78
C PRO A 136 11.35 15.04 6.31
N GLU A 137 12.27 14.93 5.37
CA GLU A 137 11.98 14.64 3.96
C GLU A 137 11.17 13.35 3.78
N TYR A 138 11.46 12.34 4.61
CA TYR A 138 10.81 11.03 4.57
C TYR A 138 9.67 10.87 5.58
N ILE A 139 9.26 11.96 6.22
CA ILE A 139 8.22 11.92 7.27
C ILE A 139 7.08 12.86 6.89
N VAL A 140 5.89 12.32 6.72
CA VAL A 140 4.70 13.08 6.36
C VAL A 140 3.89 13.38 7.62
N LYS A 141 3.53 14.65 7.83
CA LYS A 141 2.68 15.06 8.95
C LYS A 141 1.25 14.60 8.75
N LEU A 142 0.72 13.89 9.73
CA LEU A 142 -0.66 13.38 9.73
C LEU A 142 -1.57 14.30 10.54
N PRO A 143 -2.69 14.78 9.98
CA PRO A 143 -3.70 15.50 10.77
C PRO A 143 -4.21 14.66 11.95
N LYS A 144 -4.38 15.29 13.12
CA LYS A 144 -4.83 14.61 14.34
C LYS A 144 -6.13 13.80 14.14
N GLY A 145 -7.06 14.30 13.32
CA GLY A 145 -8.31 13.61 13.02
C GLY A 145 -8.15 12.29 12.24
N LEU A 146 -6.94 11.99 11.73
CA LEU A 146 -6.62 10.74 11.05
C LEU A 146 -5.75 9.79 11.90
N ALA A 147 -5.39 10.17 13.14
CA ALA A 147 -4.48 9.38 13.97
C ALA A 147 -4.98 7.93 14.18
N ASP A 148 -6.28 7.73 14.38
CA ASP A 148 -6.86 6.40 14.60
C ASP A 148 -6.72 5.45 13.40
N VAL A 149 -6.61 6.00 12.19
CA VAL A 149 -6.54 5.27 10.94
C VAL A 149 -5.21 5.46 10.19
N GLY A 150 -4.22 6.08 10.83
CA GLY A 150 -2.95 6.50 10.22
C GLY A 150 -2.14 5.37 9.58
N VAL A 151 -2.25 4.15 10.07
CA VAL A 151 -1.62 2.96 9.47
C VAL A 151 -2.18 2.59 8.08
N LEU A 152 -3.32 3.16 7.69
CA LEU A 152 -3.88 2.99 6.34
C LEU A 152 -3.27 3.96 5.32
N LEU A 153 -2.47 4.93 5.76
CA LEU A 153 -1.93 5.95 4.85
C LEU A 153 -0.89 5.37 3.89
N GLU A 154 -0.03 4.48 4.37
CA GLU A 154 0.95 3.83 3.50
C GLU A 154 0.25 3.05 2.37
N PRO A 155 -0.64 2.07 2.61
CA PRO A 155 -1.31 1.35 1.54
C PRO A 155 -2.20 2.28 0.69
N THR A 156 -2.74 3.37 1.24
CA THR A 156 -3.47 4.38 0.46
C THR A 156 -2.53 5.11 -0.50
N SER A 157 -1.29 5.39 -0.10
CA SER A 157 -0.30 6.08 -0.94
C SER A 157 0.06 5.28 -2.20
N VAL A 158 0.16 3.96 -2.09
CA VAL A 158 0.39 3.06 -3.24
C VAL A 158 -0.78 3.12 -4.24
N ILE A 159 -1.99 3.18 -3.73
CA ILE A 159 -3.20 3.32 -4.54
C ILE A 159 -3.24 4.69 -5.22
N GLU A 160 -2.96 5.76 -4.48
CA GLU A 160 -2.89 7.12 -5.01
C GLU A 160 -1.87 7.23 -6.14
N LYS A 161 -0.68 6.63 -5.98
CA LYS A 161 0.31 6.56 -7.06
C LYS A 161 -0.29 5.94 -8.31
N GLY A 162 -0.88 4.76 -8.19
CA GLY A 162 -1.46 4.06 -9.35
C GLY A 162 -2.52 4.89 -10.06
N ILE A 163 -3.43 5.50 -9.31
CA ILE A 163 -4.52 6.32 -9.85
C ILE A 163 -3.97 7.61 -10.48
N ILE A 164 -3.08 8.33 -9.78
CA ILE A 164 -2.48 9.58 -10.29
C ILE A 164 -1.66 9.31 -11.55
N GLN A 165 -0.86 8.24 -11.59
CA GLN A 165 -0.12 7.83 -12.78
C GLN A 165 -1.06 7.54 -13.97
N ALA A 166 -2.23 6.93 -13.74
CA ALA A 166 -3.21 6.72 -14.81
C ALA A 166 -3.71 8.06 -15.38
N TYR A 167 -4.00 9.04 -14.54
CA TYR A 167 -4.39 10.38 -15.00
C TYR A 167 -3.24 11.09 -15.73
N GLU A 168 -2.01 11.03 -15.22
CA GLU A 168 -0.85 11.63 -15.88
C GLU A 168 -0.57 11.03 -17.26
N ILE A 169 -0.61 9.72 -17.40
CA ILE A 169 -0.45 9.04 -18.68
C ILE A 169 -1.54 9.49 -19.66
N GLN A 170 -2.76 9.63 -19.20
CA GLN A 170 -3.89 10.00 -20.05
C GLN A 170 -3.98 11.50 -20.36
N ARG A 171 -3.10 12.33 -19.81
CA ARG A 171 -2.93 13.74 -20.26
C ARG A 171 -2.60 13.84 -21.77
N ARG A 172 -2.08 12.79 -22.37
CA ARG A 172 -1.91 12.67 -23.83
C ARG A 172 -3.19 12.87 -24.62
N LEU A 173 -4.36 12.61 -24.05
CA LEU A 173 -5.68 12.79 -24.67
C LEU A 173 -6.18 14.24 -24.59
N LYS A 174 -5.45 15.15 -23.93
CA LYS A 174 -5.85 16.52 -23.60
C LYS A 174 -7.03 16.60 -22.62
N VAL A 175 -8.10 15.83 -22.86
CA VAL A 175 -9.26 15.70 -21.96
C VAL A 175 -9.54 14.21 -21.79
N TRP A 176 -9.46 13.72 -20.57
CA TRP A 176 -9.87 12.37 -20.19
C TRP A 176 -10.82 12.46 -18.98
N ARG A 177 -11.97 11.87 -19.09
CA ARG A 177 -13.01 11.88 -18.04
C ARG A 177 -13.50 10.46 -17.80
N PRO A 178 -12.77 9.66 -17.04
CA PRO A 178 -13.20 8.32 -16.70
C PRO A 178 -14.48 8.37 -15.86
N ARG A 179 -15.40 7.44 -16.10
CA ARG A 179 -16.68 7.32 -15.41
C ARG A 179 -16.85 6.00 -14.68
N LYS A 180 -16.27 4.94 -15.23
CA LYS A 180 -16.45 3.58 -14.74
C LYS A 180 -15.13 2.95 -14.37
N ALA A 181 -15.09 2.35 -13.19
CA ALA A 181 -13.91 1.65 -12.73
C ALA A 181 -14.23 0.22 -12.29
N ALA A 182 -13.26 -0.67 -12.47
CA ALA A 182 -13.26 -2.00 -11.88
C ALA A 182 -12.07 -2.14 -10.93
N VAL A 183 -12.31 -2.67 -9.75
CA VAL A 183 -11.27 -3.06 -8.81
C VAL A 183 -11.25 -4.56 -8.73
N LEU A 184 -10.11 -5.17 -9.04
CA LEU A 184 -9.92 -6.61 -9.02
C LEU A 184 -9.32 -6.98 -7.65
N GLY A 185 -10.14 -7.52 -6.78
CA GLY A 185 -9.82 -7.82 -5.39
C GLY A 185 -10.64 -6.98 -4.41
N ALA A 186 -10.98 -7.57 -3.28
CA ALA A 186 -11.73 -6.94 -2.20
C ALA A 186 -11.02 -7.10 -0.84
N GLY A 187 -9.68 -7.22 -0.83
CA GLY A 187 -8.82 -7.11 0.35
C GLY A 187 -8.59 -5.65 0.73
N THR A 188 -7.64 -5.37 1.62
CA THR A 188 -7.33 -4.01 2.11
C THR A 188 -7.07 -3.03 0.97
N ILE A 189 -6.16 -3.39 0.05
CA ILE A 189 -5.83 -2.56 -1.12
C ILE A 189 -7.06 -2.36 -2.01
N GLY A 190 -7.82 -3.43 -2.29
CA GLY A 190 -9.03 -3.34 -3.11
C GLY A 190 -10.13 -2.46 -2.50
N LEU A 191 -10.33 -2.53 -1.19
CA LEU A 191 -11.29 -1.68 -0.46
C LEU A 191 -10.89 -0.21 -0.52
N LEU A 192 -9.62 0.10 -0.26
CA LEU A 192 -9.10 1.47 -0.33
C LEU A 192 -9.10 2.01 -1.76
N ALA A 193 -8.73 1.18 -2.77
CA ALA A 193 -8.79 1.57 -4.18
C ALA A 193 -10.23 1.87 -4.63
N ALA A 194 -11.19 1.04 -4.19
CA ALA A 194 -12.60 1.26 -4.48
C ALA A 194 -13.11 2.58 -3.86
N LEU A 195 -12.70 2.88 -2.62
CA LEU A 195 -12.99 4.15 -1.96
C LEU A 195 -12.40 5.34 -2.74
N SER A 196 -11.09 5.33 -3.04
CA SER A 196 -10.41 6.42 -3.75
C SER A 196 -11.00 6.68 -5.14
N LEU A 197 -11.37 5.63 -5.88
CA LEU A 197 -12.04 5.76 -7.19
C LEU A 197 -13.47 6.29 -7.04
N ARG A 198 -14.20 5.82 -6.01
CA ARG A 198 -15.56 6.30 -5.73
C ARG A 198 -15.59 7.77 -5.36
N MET A 199 -14.63 8.23 -4.55
CA MET A 199 -14.49 9.63 -4.16
C MET A 199 -14.12 10.54 -5.31
N ARG A 200 -13.56 10.02 -6.38
CA ARG A 200 -13.36 10.73 -7.67
C ARG A 200 -14.61 10.76 -8.54
N GLY A 201 -15.74 10.23 -8.05
CA GLY A 201 -17.03 10.26 -8.72
C GLY A 201 -17.24 9.15 -9.75
N LEU A 202 -16.40 8.11 -9.78
CA LEU A 202 -16.60 7.00 -10.70
C LEU A 202 -17.70 6.04 -10.20
N GLU A 203 -18.36 5.40 -11.13
CA GLU A 203 -19.16 4.20 -10.89
C GLU A 203 -18.17 3.03 -10.73
N VAL A 204 -18.12 2.43 -9.53
CA VAL A 204 -17.12 1.40 -9.21
C VAL A 204 -17.77 0.04 -9.05
N CYS A 205 -17.20 -0.97 -9.74
CA CYS A 205 -17.43 -2.39 -9.51
C CYS A 205 -16.20 -3.00 -8.84
N SER A 206 -16.36 -3.73 -7.74
CA SER A 206 -15.29 -4.48 -7.10
C SER A 206 -15.52 -5.98 -7.29
N PHE A 207 -14.50 -6.69 -7.74
CA PHE A 207 -14.55 -8.12 -8.03
C PHE A 207 -13.85 -8.92 -6.94
N GLY A 208 -14.50 -9.99 -6.47
CA GLY A 208 -13.91 -10.90 -5.52
C GLY A 208 -14.46 -12.31 -5.67
N ARG A 209 -13.86 -13.29 -4.97
CA ARG A 209 -14.27 -14.71 -5.07
C ARG A 209 -15.34 -15.11 -4.07
N THR A 210 -15.44 -14.37 -2.97
CA THR A 210 -16.40 -14.73 -1.89
C THR A 210 -17.79 -14.28 -2.28
N PRO A 211 -18.81 -15.15 -2.22
CA PRO A 211 -20.19 -14.74 -2.48
C PRO A 211 -20.68 -13.66 -1.50
N HIS A 212 -21.50 -12.76 -1.99
CA HIS A 212 -22.20 -11.77 -1.16
C HIS A 212 -23.40 -12.45 -0.45
N PRO A 213 -23.74 -12.09 0.83
CA PRO A 213 -23.09 -11.04 1.64
C PRO A 213 -21.91 -11.57 2.48
N TYR A 214 -20.88 -10.76 2.62
CA TYR A 214 -19.81 -10.92 3.60
C TYR A 214 -19.23 -9.55 3.93
N ARG A 215 -18.45 -9.43 5.01
CA ARG A 215 -18.00 -8.16 5.57
C ARG A 215 -17.46 -7.18 4.53
N ASN A 216 -16.52 -7.60 3.66
CA ASN A 216 -15.90 -6.68 2.70
C ASN A 216 -16.90 -6.22 1.62
N SER A 217 -17.81 -7.09 1.19
CA SER A 217 -18.86 -6.72 0.23
C SER A 217 -19.89 -5.76 0.84
N GLU A 218 -20.16 -5.86 2.14
CA GLU A 218 -21.02 -4.92 2.86
C GLU A 218 -20.36 -3.56 2.99
N LEU A 219 -19.05 -3.52 3.35
CA LEU A 219 -18.27 -2.29 3.39
C LEU A 219 -18.24 -1.58 2.03
N LEU A 220 -18.09 -2.31 0.93
CA LEU A 220 -18.17 -1.76 -0.42
C LEU A 220 -19.54 -1.14 -0.70
N SER A 221 -20.61 -1.83 -0.29
CA SER A 221 -21.99 -1.34 -0.47
C SER A 221 -22.26 -0.05 0.31
N GLU A 222 -21.68 0.11 1.52
CA GLU A 222 -21.79 1.33 2.33
C GLU A 222 -21.28 2.58 1.62
N ILE A 223 -20.28 2.45 0.74
CA ILE A 223 -19.73 3.57 -0.05
C ILE A 223 -20.27 3.60 -1.49
N GLY A 224 -21.35 2.87 -1.76
CA GLY A 224 -22.00 2.85 -3.07
C GLY A 224 -21.19 2.14 -4.17
N VAL A 225 -20.31 1.22 -3.80
CA VAL A 225 -19.55 0.36 -4.72
C VAL A 225 -20.30 -0.96 -4.91
N ARG A 226 -20.43 -1.39 -6.17
CA ARG A 226 -21.05 -2.67 -6.51
C ARG A 226 -20.05 -3.80 -6.36
N TYR A 227 -20.32 -4.71 -5.44
CA TYR A 227 -19.54 -5.94 -5.35
C TYR A 227 -20.07 -7.01 -6.31
N ILE A 228 -19.16 -7.72 -6.97
CA ILE A 228 -19.45 -8.81 -7.93
C ILE A 228 -18.62 -10.02 -7.53
N SER A 229 -19.32 -11.11 -7.18
CA SER A 229 -18.67 -12.40 -6.94
C SER A 229 -18.33 -13.05 -8.30
N THR A 230 -17.07 -13.35 -8.52
CA THR A 230 -16.61 -14.06 -9.74
C THR A 230 -17.03 -15.54 -9.77
N LYS A 231 -17.61 -16.06 -8.67
CA LYS A 231 -18.26 -17.38 -8.66
C LYS A 231 -19.66 -17.35 -9.27
N ASP A 232 -20.34 -16.20 -9.14
CA ASP A 232 -21.74 -16.06 -9.55
C ASP A 232 -21.87 -15.36 -10.89
N THR A 233 -20.93 -14.44 -11.23
CA THR A 233 -20.96 -13.63 -12.45
C THR A 233 -19.56 -13.57 -13.04
N SER A 234 -19.40 -14.00 -14.28
CA SER A 234 -18.13 -13.88 -14.99
C SER A 234 -17.74 -12.42 -15.22
N MET A 235 -16.44 -12.15 -15.39
CA MET A 235 -15.99 -10.79 -15.75
C MET A 235 -16.58 -10.33 -17.09
N ALA A 236 -16.77 -11.26 -18.03
CA ALA A 236 -17.41 -11.00 -19.32
C ALA A 236 -18.85 -10.50 -19.15
N ASP A 237 -19.65 -11.18 -18.30
CA ASP A 237 -21.04 -10.80 -18.05
C ASP A 237 -21.13 -9.45 -17.31
N ALA A 238 -20.28 -9.28 -16.32
CA ALA A 238 -20.18 -8.00 -15.59
C ALA A 238 -19.77 -6.85 -16.51
N ALA A 239 -18.80 -7.07 -17.41
CA ALA A 239 -18.38 -6.05 -18.36
C ALA A 239 -19.46 -5.71 -19.40
N ARG A 240 -20.28 -6.68 -19.81
CA ARG A 240 -21.46 -6.42 -20.68
C ARG A 240 -22.51 -5.57 -19.98
N GLN A 241 -22.71 -5.79 -18.70
CA GLN A 241 -23.75 -5.10 -17.93
C GLN A 241 -23.29 -3.74 -17.41
N TYR A 242 -22.07 -3.61 -16.93
CA TYR A 242 -21.57 -2.45 -16.19
C TYR A 242 -20.41 -1.72 -16.89
N GLY A 243 -19.68 -2.39 -17.77
CA GLY A 243 -18.53 -1.84 -18.50
C GLY A 243 -18.93 -1.07 -19.78
N PRO A 244 -17.98 -0.87 -20.70
CA PRO A 244 -16.55 -1.12 -20.47
C PRO A 244 -16.00 -0.18 -19.39
N PHE A 245 -14.86 -0.59 -18.77
CA PHE A 245 -14.24 0.16 -17.68
C PHE A 245 -13.15 1.10 -18.20
N ASP A 246 -13.13 2.33 -17.71
CA ASP A 246 -12.12 3.34 -18.05
C ASP A 246 -10.85 3.15 -17.22
N ILE A 247 -11.00 2.71 -15.96
CA ILE A 247 -9.90 2.35 -15.06
C ILE A 247 -10.16 0.94 -14.54
N MET A 248 -9.14 0.10 -14.59
CA MET A 248 -9.13 -1.18 -13.89
C MET A 248 -7.94 -1.21 -12.94
N PHE A 249 -8.18 -1.46 -11.66
CA PHE A 249 -7.16 -1.50 -10.62
C PHE A 249 -6.99 -2.95 -10.14
N GLU A 250 -5.82 -3.53 -10.37
CA GLU A 250 -5.51 -4.90 -9.98
C GLU A 250 -4.89 -4.93 -8.57
N ALA A 251 -5.51 -5.67 -7.66
CA ALA A 251 -5.14 -5.81 -6.26
C ALA A 251 -5.29 -7.26 -5.74
N THR A 252 -5.06 -8.26 -6.61
CA THR A 252 -5.23 -9.68 -6.25
C THR A 252 -3.95 -10.47 -6.21
N GLY A 253 -2.90 -10.04 -6.93
CA GLY A 253 -1.71 -10.83 -7.20
C GLY A 253 -1.96 -12.10 -8.02
N PHE A 254 -3.10 -12.19 -8.73
CA PHE A 254 -3.45 -13.34 -9.54
C PHE A 254 -3.30 -13.05 -11.03
N SER A 255 -2.12 -13.30 -11.59
CA SER A 255 -1.76 -12.94 -12.97
C SER A 255 -2.77 -13.36 -14.05
N PRO A 256 -3.44 -14.53 -14.01
CA PRO A 256 -4.46 -14.86 -14.99
C PRO A 256 -5.58 -13.84 -15.12
N LEU A 257 -5.99 -13.23 -14.00
CA LEU A 257 -7.05 -12.22 -13.97
C LEU A 257 -6.62 -10.91 -14.66
N VAL A 258 -5.32 -10.57 -14.62
CA VAL A 258 -4.77 -9.42 -15.35
C VAL A 258 -5.02 -9.55 -16.85
N PHE A 259 -4.69 -10.70 -17.45
CA PHE A 259 -4.85 -10.94 -18.87
C PHE A 259 -6.32 -11.05 -19.28
N GLU A 260 -7.17 -11.59 -18.41
CA GLU A 260 -8.62 -11.55 -18.60
C GLU A 260 -9.14 -10.10 -18.62
N ALA A 261 -8.72 -9.28 -17.64
CA ALA A 261 -9.13 -7.87 -17.52
C ALA A 261 -8.76 -7.02 -18.75
N MET A 262 -7.63 -7.31 -19.42
CA MET A 262 -7.21 -6.59 -20.62
C MET A 262 -8.28 -6.59 -21.73
N GLN A 263 -9.11 -7.62 -21.79
CA GLN A 263 -10.17 -7.74 -22.79
C GLN A 263 -11.35 -6.80 -22.50
N TYR A 264 -11.60 -6.51 -21.23
CA TYR A 264 -12.75 -5.70 -20.78
C TYR A 264 -12.42 -4.25 -20.46
N LEU A 265 -11.15 -3.86 -20.58
CA LEU A 265 -10.72 -2.48 -20.50
C LEU A 265 -11.33 -1.68 -21.66
N GLY A 266 -11.90 -0.51 -21.37
CA GLY A 266 -12.50 0.39 -22.36
C GLY A 266 -11.48 1.04 -23.28
N LYS A 267 -11.97 1.69 -24.35
CA LYS A 267 -11.12 2.55 -25.20
C LYS A 267 -10.56 3.69 -24.36
N ASN A 268 -9.30 4.03 -24.58
CA ASN A 268 -8.55 5.00 -23.78
C ASN A 268 -8.51 4.63 -22.28
N GLY A 269 -8.79 3.38 -21.92
CA GLY A 269 -8.75 2.91 -20.55
C GLY A 269 -7.32 2.63 -20.06
N VAL A 270 -7.17 2.60 -18.75
CA VAL A 270 -5.91 2.27 -18.06
C VAL A 270 -6.11 1.09 -17.12
N LEU A 271 -5.31 0.05 -17.29
CA LEU A 271 -5.18 -1.07 -16.34
C LEU A 271 -3.95 -0.84 -15.48
N ILE A 272 -4.17 -0.68 -14.17
CA ILE A 272 -3.14 -0.43 -13.17
C ILE A 272 -2.82 -1.77 -12.50
N LEU A 273 -1.55 -2.16 -12.49
CA LEU A 273 -1.04 -3.35 -11.81
C LEU A 273 -0.31 -2.89 -10.54
N SER A 274 -0.83 -3.24 -9.37
CA SER A 274 -0.24 -2.85 -8.08
C SER A 274 0.23 -4.01 -7.23
N SER A 275 -0.05 -5.24 -7.65
CA SER A 275 0.32 -6.44 -6.88
C SER A 275 1.65 -7.01 -7.34
N VAL A 276 2.56 -7.25 -6.39
CA VAL A 276 3.78 -8.03 -6.65
C VAL A 276 3.39 -9.51 -6.71
N THR A 277 3.72 -10.17 -7.81
CA THR A 277 3.43 -11.59 -8.03
C THR A 277 4.71 -12.32 -8.36
N GLY A 278 5.12 -13.21 -7.48
CA GLY A 278 6.22 -14.13 -7.72
C GLY A 278 5.77 -15.45 -8.36
N GLY A 279 6.74 -16.27 -8.80
CA GLY A 279 6.51 -17.62 -9.30
C GLY A 279 6.65 -17.78 -10.81
N GLY A 280 6.54 -19.05 -11.28
CA GLY A 280 6.76 -19.45 -12.66
C GLY A 280 5.48 -19.89 -13.40
N ARG A 281 4.32 -19.29 -13.09
CA ARG A 281 3.07 -19.67 -13.74
C ARG A 281 3.04 -19.20 -15.20
N GLU A 282 2.73 -20.11 -16.09
CA GLU A 282 2.46 -19.85 -17.50
C GLU A 282 0.96 -20.02 -17.80
N ILE A 283 0.42 -19.20 -18.71
CA ILE A 283 -0.96 -19.27 -19.16
C ILE A 283 -1.03 -19.01 -20.67
N GLU A 284 -2.00 -19.64 -21.35
CA GLU A 284 -2.36 -19.28 -22.72
C GLU A 284 -3.34 -18.10 -22.71
N VAL A 285 -3.13 -17.15 -23.61
CA VAL A 285 -3.97 -15.94 -23.74
C VAL A 285 -4.37 -15.73 -25.21
N PRO A 286 -5.55 -15.13 -25.50
CA PRO A 286 -5.96 -14.76 -26.85
C PRO A 286 -5.16 -13.53 -27.36
N ALA A 287 -3.88 -13.74 -27.66
CA ALA A 287 -2.89 -12.70 -27.90
C ALA A 287 -3.31 -11.70 -28.98
N ASP A 288 -3.78 -12.18 -30.15
CA ASP A 288 -4.20 -11.32 -31.28
C ASP A 288 -5.41 -10.47 -30.88
N THR A 289 -6.37 -11.01 -30.13
CA THR A 289 -7.55 -10.28 -29.66
C THR A 289 -7.14 -9.17 -28.68
N ILE A 290 -6.25 -9.47 -27.75
CA ILE A 290 -5.72 -8.51 -26.78
C ILE A 290 -4.96 -7.41 -27.51
N ASN A 291 -4.00 -7.77 -28.37
CA ASN A 291 -3.20 -6.81 -29.14
C ASN A 291 -4.07 -5.87 -29.99
N LEU A 292 -4.99 -6.44 -30.79
CA LEU A 292 -5.91 -5.66 -31.59
C LEU A 292 -6.76 -4.70 -30.74
N GLY A 293 -7.27 -5.18 -29.59
CA GLY A 293 -8.06 -4.38 -28.65
C GLY A 293 -7.27 -3.23 -28.05
N PHE A 294 -5.97 -3.44 -27.74
CA PHE A 294 -5.09 -2.41 -27.22
C PHE A 294 -4.76 -1.35 -28.28
N VAL A 295 -4.38 -1.77 -29.47
CA VAL A 295 -4.03 -0.86 -30.58
C VAL A 295 -5.22 -0.01 -31.01
N LEU A 296 -6.35 -0.63 -31.35
CA LEU A 296 -7.55 0.07 -31.80
C LEU A 296 -8.26 0.86 -30.68
N GLY A 297 -8.01 0.48 -29.42
CA GLY A 297 -8.59 1.14 -28.24
C GLY A 297 -7.69 2.20 -27.63
N ASN A 298 -6.46 2.40 -28.08
CA ASN A 298 -5.46 3.26 -27.40
C ASN A 298 -5.36 2.97 -25.89
N LYS A 299 -5.45 1.69 -25.52
CA LYS A 299 -5.44 1.25 -24.13
C LYS A 299 -4.03 1.31 -23.53
N VAL A 300 -3.94 1.40 -22.22
CA VAL A 300 -2.68 1.43 -21.46
C VAL A 300 -2.73 0.37 -20.37
N MET A 301 -1.60 -0.26 -20.11
CA MET A 301 -1.34 -1.04 -18.90
C MET A 301 -0.09 -0.47 -18.26
N VAL A 302 -0.14 -0.23 -16.95
CA VAL A 302 0.96 0.36 -16.18
C VAL A 302 1.16 -0.39 -14.88
N GLY A 303 2.41 -0.78 -14.59
CA GLY A 303 2.81 -1.31 -13.29
C GLY A 303 3.23 -0.19 -12.35
N THR A 304 2.85 -0.31 -11.09
CA THR A 304 3.25 0.63 -10.03
C THR A 304 3.69 -0.12 -8.79
N VAL A 305 4.74 0.35 -8.14
CA VAL A 305 5.25 -0.20 -6.88
C VAL A 305 5.66 0.95 -5.98
N ASN A 306 5.45 0.80 -4.67
CA ASN A 306 5.81 1.81 -3.68
C ASN A 306 5.16 3.18 -3.95
N ALA A 307 5.49 4.19 -3.15
CA ALA A 307 4.97 5.54 -3.31
C ALA A 307 5.98 6.58 -2.80
N ASN A 308 6.07 7.71 -3.48
CA ASN A 308 6.82 8.86 -3.05
C ASN A 308 5.96 9.77 -2.15
N ARG A 309 6.55 10.75 -1.49
CA ARG A 309 5.91 11.65 -0.51
C ARG A 309 4.60 12.26 -1.03
N GLU A 310 4.57 12.70 -2.27
CA GLU A 310 3.40 13.34 -2.91
C GLU A 310 2.15 12.44 -2.89
N TYR A 311 2.32 11.13 -2.99
CA TYR A 311 1.20 10.18 -2.94
C TYR A 311 0.72 9.93 -1.52
N PHE A 312 1.58 10.03 -0.50
CA PHE A 312 1.17 10.06 0.91
C PHE A 312 0.34 11.33 1.19
N GLU A 313 0.76 12.48 0.69
CA GLU A 313 0.02 13.74 0.84
C GLU A 313 -1.35 13.68 0.14
N ALA A 314 -1.42 13.08 -1.05
CA ALA A 314 -2.68 12.79 -1.73
C ALA A 314 -3.56 11.84 -0.91
N GLY A 315 -2.96 10.79 -0.31
CA GLY A 315 -3.65 9.85 0.58
C GLY A 315 -4.24 10.54 1.82
N ILE A 316 -3.53 11.48 2.42
CA ILE A 316 -4.08 12.29 3.55
C ILE A 316 -5.32 13.06 3.10
N TYR A 317 -5.29 13.66 1.93
CA TYR A 317 -6.44 14.41 1.39
C TYR A 317 -7.64 13.48 1.19
N ASP A 318 -7.45 12.33 0.55
CA ASP A 318 -8.54 11.39 0.29
C ASP A 318 -9.06 10.75 1.58
N MET A 319 -8.19 10.36 2.51
CA MET A 319 -8.60 9.85 3.83
C MET A 319 -9.37 10.91 4.64
N GLY A 320 -8.95 12.17 4.58
CA GLY A 320 -9.65 13.28 5.23
C GLY A 320 -11.06 13.49 4.64
N ARG A 321 -11.20 13.44 3.32
CA ARG A 321 -12.50 13.45 2.66
C ARG A 321 -13.35 12.24 3.03
N ALA A 322 -12.75 11.05 3.06
CA ALA A 322 -13.45 9.82 3.41
C ALA A 322 -14.04 9.87 4.82
N GLN A 323 -13.35 10.48 5.78
CA GLN A 323 -13.89 10.68 7.13
C GLN A 323 -15.10 11.63 7.16
N GLN A 324 -15.19 12.55 6.20
CA GLN A 324 -16.34 13.45 6.07
C GLN A 324 -17.51 12.83 5.31
N GLU A 325 -17.23 12.14 4.18
CA GLU A 325 -18.26 11.56 3.31
C GLU A 325 -18.79 10.23 3.85
N TYR A 326 -17.93 9.43 4.53
CA TYR A 326 -18.23 8.12 5.09
C TYR A 326 -17.69 8.00 6.52
N PRO A 327 -18.26 8.70 7.50
CA PRO A 327 -17.72 8.75 8.87
C PRO A 327 -17.52 7.36 9.47
N GLY A 328 -16.31 7.09 9.96
CA GLY A 328 -15.96 5.83 10.61
C GLY A 328 -15.75 4.63 9.67
N TRP A 329 -15.90 4.79 8.36
CA TRP A 329 -15.72 3.69 7.42
C TRP A 329 -14.27 3.15 7.42
N LEU A 330 -13.27 4.04 7.41
CA LEU A 330 -11.85 3.64 7.49
C LEU A 330 -11.54 2.87 8.77
N ASN A 331 -12.15 3.21 9.89
CA ASN A 331 -11.96 2.49 11.16
C ASN A 331 -12.43 1.03 11.08
N LYS A 332 -13.44 0.73 10.27
CA LYS A 332 -13.94 -0.64 10.07
C LYS A 332 -12.95 -1.55 9.35
N LEU A 333 -11.95 -0.99 8.67
CA LEU A 333 -10.88 -1.75 8.03
C LEU A 333 -9.86 -2.28 9.04
N LEU A 334 -9.69 -1.62 10.19
CA LEU A 334 -8.77 -2.00 11.26
C LEU A 334 -9.36 -3.13 12.10
N THR A 335 -9.25 -4.37 11.62
CA THR A 335 -10.03 -5.50 12.14
C THR A 335 -9.31 -6.30 13.22
N HIS A 336 -7.98 -6.37 13.17
CA HIS A 336 -7.21 -7.31 14.00
C HIS A 336 -6.04 -6.60 14.69
N PRO A 337 -6.28 -5.97 15.86
CA PRO A 337 -5.21 -5.39 16.67
C PRO A 337 -4.38 -6.47 17.38
N VAL A 338 -3.07 -6.32 17.36
CA VAL A 338 -2.11 -7.05 18.18
C VAL A 338 -1.48 -6.06 19.15
N ASN A 339 -1.52 -6.32 20.45
CA ASN A 339 -1.02 -5.38 21.46
C ASN A 339 0.39 -5.78 21.93
N GLY A 340 1.36 -4.90 21.68
CA GLY A 340 2.76 -5.07 22.05
C GLY A 340 3.56 -5.92 21.07
N LEU A 341 4.84 -5.59 20.94
CA LEU A 341 5.78 -6.29 20.05
C LEU A 341 6.05 -7.73 20.49
N GLU A 342 5.89 -8.03 21.76
CA GLU A 342 6.02 -9.38 22.33
C GLU A 342 5.03 -10.39 21.75
N ASN A 343 3.92 -9.92 21.18
CA ASN A 343 2.88 -10.76 20.58
C ASN A 343 3.09 -11.00 19.06
N TYR A 344 4.32 -10.91 18.58
CA TYR A 344 4.69 -11.13 17.17
C TYR A 344 4.23 -12.48 16.60
N LYS A 345 4.13 -13.53 17.42
CA LYS A 345 3.62 -14.84 17.00
C LYS A 345 2.14 -14.77 16.62
N GLU A 346 1.35 -14.03 17.40
CA GLU A 346 -0.07 -13.81 17.10
C GLU A 346 -0.23 -12.96 15.83
N MET A 347 0.63 -11.95 15.66
CA MET A 347 0.66 -11.13 14.43
C MET A 347 0.83 -12.02 13.18
N ILE A 348 1.83 -12.90 13.15
CA ILE A 348 2.06 -13.81 12.03
C ILE A 348 0.92 -14.81 11.86
N ARG A 349 0.39 -15.36 12.96
CA ARG A 349 -0.77 -16.26 12.90
C ARG A 349 -1.96 -15.59 12.21
N LEU A 350 -2.28 -14.35 12.58
CA LEU A 350 -3.37 -13.59 11.96
C LEU A 350 -3.12 -13.32 10.47
N LEU A 351 -1.88 -13.04 10.07
CA LEU A 351 -1.52 -12.82 8.67
C LEU A 351 -1.60 -14.11 7.82
N THR A 352 -1.38 -15.27 8.42
CA THR A 352 -1.27 -16.54 7.68
C THR A 352 -2.55 -17.36 7.72
N GLU A 353 -3.28 -17.33 8.82
CA GLU A 353 -4.39 -18.25 9.08
C GLU A 353 -5.77 -17.57 9.07
N GLU A 354 -5.84 -16.25 9.43
CA GLU A 354 -7.12 -15.56 9.57
C GLU A 354 -7.64 -15.06 8.21
N LYS A 355 -8.71 -15.71 7.74
CA LYS A 355 -9.29 -15.41 6.42
C LYS A 355 -10.17 -14.16 6.38
N ASN A 356 -10.64 -13.71 7.55
CA ASN A 356 -11.54 -12.56 7.66
C ASN A 356 -10.82 -11.27 8.05
N ALA A 357 -9.49 -11.31 8.19
CA ALA A 357 -8.69 -10.13 8.45
C ALA A 357 -8.72 -9.19 7.24
N ILE A 358 -9.12 -7.94 7.47
CA ILE A 358 -8.94 -6.87 6.49
C ILE A 358 -7.58 -6.24 6.75
N LYS A 359 -7.37 -5.65 7.94
CA LYS A 359 -6.07 -5.12 8.34
C LYS A 359 -5.68 -5.66 9.69
N VAL A 360 -4.52 -6.32 9.74
CA VAL A 360 -3.80 -6.64 10.96
C VAL A 360 -2.86 -5.49 11.28
N TYR A 361 -2.77 -5.09 12.53
CA TYR A 361 -1.85 -4.04 12.96
C TYR A 361 -1.38 -4.25 14.39
N VAL A 362 -0.16 -3.79 14.68
CA VAL A 362 0.45 -3.89 16.01
C VAL A 362 0.32 -2.53 16.70
N ASN A 363 -0.32 -2.49 17.88
CA ASN A 363 -0.24 -1.38 18.82
C ASN A 363 1.09 -1.49 19.56
N VAL A 364 2.08 -0.69 19.18
CA VAL A 364 3.43 -0.72 19.76
C VAL A 364 3.46 0.04 21.08
N ALA A 365 2.81 1.20 21.12
CA ALA A 365 2.68 2.01 22.32
C ALA A 365 1.31 2.69 22.39
N GLN A 366 0.91 3.06 23.62
CA GLN A 366 -0.22 3.96 23.83
C GLN A 366 0.22 5.41 23.61
N GLU A 367 -0.72 6.28 23.23
CA GLU A 367 -0.52 7.72 23.09
C GLU A 367 -0.01 8.40 24.36
#